data_08dae7fd64d8aaabef0e011b79874878
#
_entry.id   08dae7fd64d8aaabef0e011b79874878
#
_cell.length_a   1.000
_cell.length_b   1.000
_cell.length_c   1.000
_cell.angle_alpha   90.00
_cell.angle_beta   90.00
_cell.angle_gamma   90.00
#
_symmetry.space_group_name_H-M   'P 1'
#
loop_
_entity.id
_entity.type
_entity.pdbx_description
1 polymer ?
#
loop_
_entity_poly.entity_id
_entity_poly.type
_entity_poly.pdbx_seq_one_letter_code
_entity_poly.pdbx_strand_id
1 'polypeptide(L)' 'MIERKEITIDCLRDEKRYLTVYVPDKEGTFPVLYMMDGQNVFFDEDATYGKSWGMYDYLVKNDVDLIVVAID' A
#
# COMPACT_ATOMS: atom_id res chain seq x y z
N MET A 1 2.15 -5.87 8.76
CA MET A 1 0.80 -6.35 8.42
C MET A 1 0.29 -5.60 7.20
N ILE A 2 -0.35 -6.31 6.30
CA ILE A 2 -0.95 -5.72 5.10
C ILE A 2 -2.47 -5.78 5.21
N GLU A 3 -3.13 -4.68 4.91
CA GLU A 3 -4.58 -4.61 4.81
C GLU A 3 -4.98 -4.02 3.46
N ARG A 4 -6.05 -4.55 2.87
CA ARG A 4 -6.65 -4.00 1.66
C ARG A 4 -8.04 -3.48 1.97
N LYS A 5 -8.34 -2.29 1.46
CA LYS A 5 -9.64 -1.67 1.65
C LYS A 5 -10.15 -1.10 0.33
N GLU A 6 -11.45 -1.25 0.11
CA GLU A 6 -12.12 -0.60 -1.01
C GLU A 6 -12.69 0.72 -0.52
N ILE A 7 -12.43 1.79 -1.28
CA ILE A 7 -13.01 3.11 -1.00
C ILE A 7 -13.78 3.60 -2.22
N THR A 8 -14.80 4.42 -1.96
CA THR A 8 -15.57 5.08 -3.01
C THR A 8 -15.24 6.55 -3.01
N ILE A 9 -14.92 7.09 -4.18
CA ILE A 9 -14.55 8.50 -4.34
C ILE A 9 -15.70 9.22 -5.01
N ASP A 10 -16.52 9.92 -4.23
CA ASP A 10 -17.76 10.56 -4.68
C ASP A 10 -17.52 11.59 -5.77
N CYS A 11 -16.46 12.36 -5.68
CA CYS A 11 -16.14 13.40 -6.65
C CYS A 11 -15.73 12.85 -8.02
N LEU A 12 -15.50 11.55 -8.13
CA LEU A 12 -15.16 10.85 -9.36
C LEU A 12 -16.28 9.91 -9.81
N ARG A 13 -17.54 10.31 -9.65
CA ARG A 13 -18.73 9.53 -10.05
C ARG A 13 -18.81 8.19 -9.32
N ASP A 14 -18.53 8.18 -8.03
CA ASP A 14 -18.57 6.98 -7.19
C ASP A 14 -17.61 5.88 -7.67
N GLU A 15 -16.50 6.26 -8.29
CA GLU A 15 -15.46 5.29 -8.65
C GLU A 15 -14.89 4.61 -7.42
N LYS A 16 -14.71 3.31 -7.53
CA LYS A 16 -14.08 2.52 -6.47
C LYS A 16 -12.58 2.50 -6.64
N ARG A 17 -11.88 2.65 -5.53
CA ARG A 17 -10.43 2.53 -5.47
C ARG A 17 -10.05 1.57 -4.37
N TYR A 18 -8.91 0.95 -4.51
CA TYR A 18 -8.39 0.05 -3.48
C TYR A 18 -7.21 0.69 -2.79
N LEU A 19 -7.21 0.58 -1.47
CA LEU A 19 -6.06 0.95 -0.65
C LEU A 19 -5.38 -0.32 -0.17
N THR A 20 -4.07 -0.38 -0.31
CA THR A 20 -3.25 -1.40 0.32
C THR A 20 -2.39 -0.71 1.37
N VAL A 21 -2.53 -1.12 2.62
CA VAL A 21 -1.88 -0.46 3.74
C VAL A 21 -0.90 -1.43 4.39
N TYR A 22 0.35 -1.01 4.50
CA TYR A 22 1.37 -1.71 5.28
C TYR A 22 1.52 -1.02 6.64
N VAL A 23 1.45 -1.81 7.72
CA VAL A 23 1.69 -1.33 9.08
C VAL A 23 2.77 -2.21 9.70
N PRO A 24 3.81 -1.63 10.31
CA PRO A 24 4.81 -2.42 11.02
C PRO A 24 4.17 -3.27 12.11
N ASP A 25 4.69 -4.49 12.30
CA ASP A 25 4.17 -5.43 13.30
C ASP A 25 4.76 -5.13 14.68
N LYS A 26 4.54 -3.93 15.15
CA LYS A 26 5.00 -3.42 16.47
C LYS A 26 4.05 -2.34 16.96
N GLU A 27 4.06 -2.15 18.26
CA GLU A 27 3.32 -1.05 18.87
C GLU A 27 4.05 0.28 18.67
N GLY A 28 3.28 1.36 18.60
CA GLY A 28 3.83 2.70 18.53
C GLY A 28 3.16 3.57 17.48
N THR A 29 3.71 4.74 17.32
CA THR A 29 3.28 5.73 16.32
C THR A 29 4.33 5.80 15.24
N PHE A 30 3.90 5.72 13.97
CA PHE A 30 4.82 5.70 12.83
C PHE A 30 4.46 6.79 11.82
N PRO A 31 5.45 7.35 11.13
CA PRO A 31 5.15 8.23 10.01
C PRO A 31 4.40 7.49 8.90
N VAL A 32 3.60 8.22 8.12
CA VAL A 32 2.79 7.67 7.04
C VAL A 32 3.30 8.18 5.70
N LEU A 33 3.56 7.25 4.79
CA LEU A 33 3.91 7.54 3.40
C LEU A 33 2.73 7.17 2.50
N TYR A 34 2.27 8.10 1.69
CA TYR A 34 1.25 7.88 0.68
C TYR A 34 1.90 7.64 -0.67
N MET A 35 1.50 6.56 -1.36
CA MET A 35 2.03 6.23 -2.68
C MET A 35 0.88 6.05 -3.67
N MET A 36 1.04 6.61 -4.86
CA MET A 36 0.10 6.42 -5.96
C MET A 36 0.46 5.15 -6.73
N ASP A 37 -0.42 4.73 -7.64
CA ASP A 37 -0.28 3.47 -8.39
C ASP A 37 -0.10 2.29 -7.46
N GLY A 38 -0.97 2.20 -6.45
CA GLY A 38 -0.86 1.25 -5.35
C GLY A 38 -0.77 -0.20 -5.76
N GLN A 39 -1.36 -0.56 -6.91
CA GLN A 39 -1.28 -1.92 -7.43
C GLN A 39 0.16 -2.35 -7.75
N ASN A 40 1.08 -1.40 -7.96
CA ASN A 40 2.47 -1.68 -8.31
C ASN A 40 3.42 -1.69 -7.11
N VAL A 41 2.93 -1.35 -5.91
CA VAL A 41 3.83 -1.03 -4.79
C VAL A 41 4.38 -2.29 -4.11
N PHE A 42 3.52 -3.25 -3.78
CA PHE A 42 3.87 -4.34 -2.87
C PHE A 42 4.11 -5.69 -3.52
N PHE A 43 3.19 -6.17 -4.35
CA PHE A 43 3.18 -7.55 -4.83
C PHE A 43 3.15 -7.64 -6.35
N ASP A 44 3.95 -8.56 -6.90
CA ASP A 44 4.03 -8.77 -8.35
C ASP A 44 2.69 -9.20 -8.95
N GLU A 45 1.91 -10.00 -8.23
CA GLU A 45 0.61 -10.49 -8.70
C GLU A 45 -0.42 -9.39 -8.90
N ASP A 46 -0.27 -8.27 -8.20
CA ASP A 46 -1.17 -7.12 -8.32
C ASP A 46 -0.68 -6.09 -9.33
N ALA A 47 0.58 -6.16 -9.72
CA ALA A 47 1.21 -5.14 -10.55
C ALA A 47 0.74 -5.21 -12.00
N THR A 48 0.58 -4.05 -12.62
CA THR A 48 0.10 -3.91 -14.01
C THR A 48 0.95 -4.71 -15.00
N TYR A 49 2.27 -4.74 -14.79
CA TYR A 49 3.20 -5.43 -15.67
C TYR A 49 3.79 -6.70 -15.04
N GLY A 50 3.15 -7.21 -13.98
CA GLY A 50 3.59 -8.44 -13.33
C GLY A 50 4.80 -8.29 -12.42
N LYS A 51 5.26 -7.07 -12.18
CA LYS A 51 6.39 -6.81 -11.28
C LYS A 51 6.15 -5.55 -10.47
N SER A 52 6.14 -5.71 -9.15
CA SER A 52 5.96 -4.60 -8.22
C SER A 52 7.28 -3.85 -7.98
N TRP A 53 7.17 -2.74 -7.24
CA TRP A 53 8.35 -1.98 -6.81
C TRP A 53 9.08 -2.65 -5.64
N GLY A 54 8.59 -3.81 -5.16
CA GLY A 54 9.23 -4.58 -4.11
C GLY A 54 9.17 -3.95 -2.72
N MET A 55 8.20 -3.08 -2.48
CA MET A 55 8.13 -2.31 -1.24
C MET A 55 7.88 -3.18 -0.02
N TYR A 56 7.05 -4.22 -0.13
CA TYR A 56 6.80 -5.13 0.98
C TYR A 56 8.07 -5.82 1.45
N ASP A 57 8.81 -6.40 0.52
CA ASP A 57 10.06 -7.09 0.83
C ASP A 57 11.09 -6.14 1.44
N TYR A 58 11.18 -4.92 0.90
CA TYR A 58 12.08 -3.91 1.40
C TYR A 58 11.76 -3.53 2.85
N LEU A 59 10.48 -3.27 3.15
CA LEU A 59 10.05 -2.85 4.48
C LEU A 59 10.29 -3.93 5.52
N VAL A 60 9.97 -5.17 5.19
CA VAL A 60 10.14 -6.30 6.10
C VAL A 60 11.61 -6.63 6.31
N LYS A 61 12.38 -6.71 5.23
CA LYS A 61 13.79 -7.09 5.26
C LYS A 61 14.63 -6.08 6.05
N ASN A 62 14.31 -4.81 5.94
CA ASN A 62 15.07 -3.74 6.58
C ASN A 62 14.45 -3.25 7.89
N ASP A 63 13.35 -3.88 8.33
CA ASP A 63 12.65 -3.53 9.56
C ASP A 63 12.33 -2.04 9.66
N VAL A 64 11.76 -1.51 8.58
CA VAL A 64 11.49 -0.07 8.46
C VAL A 64 10.21 0.28 9.23
N ASP A 65 10.31 1.26 10.12
CA ASP A 65 9.19 1.74 10.95
C ASP A 65 8.41 2.83 10.21
N LEU A 66 7.59 2.40 9.26
CA LEU A 66 6.85 3.29 8.38
C LEU A 66 5.50 2.67 8.01
N ILE A 67 4.44 3.45 8.10
CA ILE A 67 3.13 3.06 7.54
C ILE A 67 3.10 3.50 6.09
N VAL A 68 2.77 2.59 5.18
CA VAL A 68 2.65 2.91 3.75
C VAL A 68 1.22 2.72 3.31
N VAL A 69 0.62 3.77 2.76
CA VAL A 69 -0.73 3.74 2.19
C VAL A 69 -0.60 3.84 0.67
N ALA A 70 -0.86 2.73 -0.01
CA ALA A 70 -0.77 2.65 -1.46
C ALA A 70 -2.16 2.75 -2.07
N ILE A 71 -2.35 3.72 -2.95
CA ILE A 71 -3.64 4.05 -3.55
C ILE A 71 -3.63 3.66 -5.01
N ASP A 72 -4.52 2.77 -5.40
CA ASP A 72 -4.68 2.36 -6.79
C ASP A 72 -5.15 3.51 -7.69
#